data_38cfb2da10cd0a174b8666fb55d4618e
#
_entry.id   38cfb2da10cd0a174b8666fb55d4618e
#
_cell.length_a   1.000
_cell.length_b   1.000
_cell.length_c   1.000
_cell.angle_alpha   90.00
_cell.angle_beta   90.00
_cell.angle_gamma   90.00
#
_symmetry.space_group_name_H-M   'P 1'
#
loop_
_entity.id
_entity.type
_entity.pdbx_description
1 polymer ?
#
loop_
_entity_poly.entity_id
_entity_poly.type
_entity_poly.pdbx_seq_one_letter_code
_entity_poly.pdbx_strand_id
1 'polypeptide(L)'
;QRTAVTTHGAAIRYIKNPSKTIQLIAVNENGLAIQWIKNPSLDVQRAAVAQYCMAIRHIENPSLEIQLAAVRASGLALSCINNPCREVQIVALQTDGDAISFFQNPSHEFQLIAVSQNPFSIRFICNPPIEVQLAAVQQNGFAIKHISRPTLKVQLAAVRQKIEAIEFII
;
A
#
# COMPACT_ATOMS: atom_id res chain seq x y z
N GLN A 1 -17.19 -18.46 25.60
CA GLN A 1 -17.08 -17.62 24.40
C GLN A 1 -15.89 -16.66 24.48
N ARG A 2 -15.78 -15.86 25.57
CA ARG A 2 -14.72 -14.88 25.74
C ARG A 2 -13.33 -15.54 25.71
N THR A 3 -13.11 -16.60 26.47
CA THR A 3 -11.83 -17.32 26.55
C THR A 3 -11.38 -17.88 25.19
N ALA A 4 -12.30 -18.46 24.41
CA ALA A 4 -11.97 -19.02 23.09
C ALA A 4 -11.55 -17.93 22.08
N VAL A 5 -12.17 -16.75 22.14
CA VAL A 5 -11.87 -15.62 21.24
C VAL A 5 -10.60 -14.89 21.63
N THR A 6 -10.25 -14.84 22.94
CA THR A 6 -8.96 -14.26 23.40
C THR A 6 -7.75 -15.09 23.01
N THR A 7 -7.91 -16.38 22.81
CA THR A 7 -6.81 -17.27 22.37
C THR A 7 -6.76 -17.42 20.84
N HIS A 8 -7.93 -17.35 20.20
CA HIS A 8 -8.07 -17.52 18.75
C HIS A 8 -9.19 -16.61 18.24
N GLY A 9 -8.87 -15.42 17.76
CA GLY A 9 -9.87 -14.46 17.25
C GLY A 9 -10.85 -15.06 16.23
N ALA A 10 -10.37 -15.98 15.38
CA ALA A 10 -11.20 -16.68 14.39
C ALA A 10 -12.31 -17.56 15.00
N ALA A 11 -12.25 -17.87 16.31
CA ALA A 11 -13.31 -18.60 17.00
C ALA A 11 -14.66 -17.87 17.00
N ILE A 12 -14.65 -16.55 16.70
CA ILE A 12 -15.87 -15.74 16.59
C ILE A 12 -16.84 -16.29 15.53
N ARG A 13 -16.36 -16.99 14.51
CA ARG A 13 -17.18 -17.60 13.45
C ARG A 13 -18.24 -18.59 13.98
N TYR A 14 -18.00 -19.15 15.16
CA TYR A 14 -18.90 -20.10 15.80
C TYR A 14 -19.86 -19.44 16.79
N ILE A 15 -19.79 -18.11 16.98
CA ILE A 15 -20.62 -17.38 17.93
C ILE A 15 -21.77 -16.71 17.19
N LYS A 16 -22.99 -17.14 17.47
CA LYS A 16 -24.18 -16.52 16.92
C LYS A 16 -24.42 -15.17 17.61
N ASN A 17 -24.49 -14.08 16.84
CA ASN A 17 -24.70 -12.71 17.33
C ASN A 17 -23.71 -12.29 18.43
N PRO A 18 -22.40 -12.23 18.16
CA PRO A 18 -21.40 -11.82 19.14
C PRO A 18 -21.63 -10.36 19.58
N SER A 19 -21.55 -10.09 20.89
CA SER A 19 -21.61 -8.72 21.40
C SER A 19 -20.43 -7.89 20.88
N LYS A 20 -20.56 -6.53 20.86
CA LYS A 20 -19.48 -5.61 20.45
C LYS A 20 -18.16 -5.90 21.17
N THR A 21 -18.22 -6.20 22.49
CA THR A 21 -17.03 -6.55 23.28
C THR A 21 -16.34 -7.82 22.74
N ILE A 22 -17.10 -8.86 22.40
CA ILE A 22 -16.54 -10.08 21.81
C ILE A 22 -15.97 -9.83 20.43
N GLN A 23 -16.65 -9.00 19.61
CA GLN A 23 -16.14 -8.60 18.29
C GLN A 23 -14.81 -7.88 18.42
N LEU A 24 -14.67 -6.90 19.32
CA LEU A 24 -13.42 -6.16 19.56
C LEU A 24 -12.30 -7.08 20.04
N ILE A 25 -12.58 -8.00 20.96
CA ILE A 25 -11.60 -9.00 21.40
C ILE A 25 -11.11 -9.82 20.20
N ALA A 26 -12.03 -10.30 19.35
CA ALA A 26 -11.70 -11.10 18.19
C ALA A 26 -10.81 -10.37 17.19
N VAL A 27 -11.15 -9.13 16.83
CA VAL A 27 -10.38 -8.37 15.82
C VAL A 27 -9.07 -7.84 16.39
N ASN A 28 -8.95 -7.58 17.68
CA ASN A 28 -7.68 -7.22 18.31
C ASN A 28 -6.71 -8.41 18.37
N GLU A 29 -7.22 -9.62 18.51
CA GLU A 29 -6.42 -10.85 18.43
C GLU A 29 -6.02 -11.15 16.97
N ASN A 30 -6.98 -11.02 16.06
CA ASN A 30 -6.78 -11.26 14.64
C ASN A 30 -7.69 -10.35 13.82
N GLY A 31 -7.13 -9.33 13.13
CA GLY A 31 -7.89 -8.39 12.30
C GLY A 31 -8.75 -9.07 11.24
N LEU A 32 -8.29 -10.21 10.69
CA LEU A 32 -9.07 -10.98 9.72
C LEU A 32 -10.34 -11.61 10.32
N ALA A 33 -10.50 -11.62 11.65
CA ALA A 33 -11.75 -12.09 12.29
C ALA A 33 -12.96 -11.27 11.87
N ILE A 34 -12.76 -10.04 11.36
CA ILE A 34 -13.82 -9.16 10.86
C ILE A 34 -14.65 -9.82 9.75
N GLN A 35 -14.07 -10.71 8.95
CA GLN A 35 -14.78 -11.44 7.88
C GLN A 35 -15.99 -12.27 8.40
N TRP A 36 -15.99 -12.60 9.68
CA TRP A 36 -17.04 -13.38 10.33
C TRP A 36 -18.05 -12.51 11.09
N ILE A 37 -17.88 -11.18 11.06
CA ILE A 37 -18.72 -10.21 11.78
C ILE A 37 -19.68 -9.55 10.79
N LYS A 38 -20.96 -9.77 10.99
CA LYS A 38 -22.02 -9.14 10.20
C LYS A 38 -22.18 -7.68 10.62
N ASN A 39 -22.14 -6.74 9.69
CA ASN A 39 -22.29 -5.30 9.92
C ASN A 39 -21.43 -4.78 11.09
N PRO A 40 -20.08 -4.90 11.02
CA PRO A 40 -19.19 -4.45 12.08
C PRO A 40 -19.32 -2.93 12.29
N SER A 41 -19.42 -2.48 13.55
CA SER A 41 -19.40 -1.05 13.87
C SER A 41 -18.07 -0.40 13.46
N LEU A 42 -18.06 0.93 13.33
CA LEU A 42 -16.85 1.68 12.96
C LEU A 42 -15.66 1.39 13.90
N ASP A 43 -15.91 1.24 15.21
CA ASP A 43 -14.84 0.91 16.17
C ASP A 43 -14.24 -0.48 15.91
N VAL A 44 -15.10 -1.45 15.54
CA VAL A 44 -14.64 -2.81 15.20
C VAL A 44 -13.87 -2.81 13.89
N GLN A 45 -14.33 -2.04 12.88
CA GLN A 45 -13.58 -1.86 11.62
C GLN A 45 -12.23 -1.22 11.87
N ARG A 46 -12.18 -0.14 12.67
CA ARG A 46 -10.94 0.55 13.03
C ARG A 46 -9.97 -0.37 13.75
N ALA A 47 -10.45 -1.12 14.74
CA ALA A 47 -9.62 -2.10 15.46
C ALA A 47 -9.07 -3.20 14.55
N ALA A 48 -9.90 -3.73 13.64
CA ALA A 48 -9.48 -4.75 12.68
C ALA A 48 -8.37 -4.24 11.75
N VAL A 49 -8.56 -3.04 11.16
CA VAL A 49 -7.58 -2.43 10.25
C VAL A 49 -6.31 -2.01 10.99
N ALA A 50 -6.39 -1.55 12.23
CA ALA A 50 -5.24 -1.23 13.07
C ALA A 50 -4.40 -2.47 13.40
N GLN A 51 -5.06 -3.60 13.64
CA GLN A 51 -4.37 -4.87 13.89
C GLN A 51 -3.76 -5.45 12.61
N TYR A 52 -4.50 -5.40 11.48
CA TYR A 52 -4.03 -5.86 10.19
C TYR A 52 -4.69 -5.05 9.06
N CYS A 53 -3.92 -4.19 8.40
CA CYS A 53 -4.45 -3.24 7.40
C CYS A 53 -5.17 -3.94 6.23
N MET A 54 -4.74 -5.15 5.84
CA MET A 54 -5.40 -5.91 4.78
C MET A 54 -6.78 -6.47 5.18
N ALA A 55 -7.17 -6.36 6.46
CA ALA A 55 -8.52 -6.70 6.90
C ALA A 55 -9.60 -5.85 6.23
N ILE A 56 -9.21 -4.68 5.68
CA ILE A 56 -10.11 -3.79 4.93
C ILE A 56 -10.82 -4.50 3.78
N ARG A 57 -10.22 -5.54 3.18
CA ARG A 57 -10.84 -6.33 2.09
C ARG A 57 -12.16 -6.99 2.48
N HIS A 58 -12.39 -7.18 3.77
CA HIS A 58 -13.58 -7.82 4.32
C HIS A 58 -14.59 -6.79 4.88
N ILE A 59 -14.33 -5.51 4.69
CA ILE A 59 -15.25 -4.43 5.09
C ILE A 59 -16.02 -3.97 3.86
N GLU A 60 -17.33 -4.15 3.89
CA GLU A 60 -18.19 -3.69 2.83
C GLU A 60 -18.32 -2.15 2.89
N ASN A 61 -18.01 -1.46 1.78
CA ASN A 61 -18.04 0.00 1.66
C ASN A 61 -17.33 0.74 2.82
N PRO A 62 -16.00 0.52 3.02
CA PRO A 62 -15.26 1.15 4.08
C PRO A 62 -15.30 2.68 3.93
N SER A 63 -15.52 3.40 5.05
CA SER A 63 -15.49 4.86 5.07
C SER A 63 -14.10 5.40 4.67
N LEU A 64 -14.04 6.67 4.25
CA LEU A 64 -12.76 7.32 3.91
C LEU A 64 -11.75 7.22 5.07
N GLU A 65 -12.21 7.38 6.32
CA GLU A 65 -11.38 7.23 7.52
C GLU A 65 -10.72 5.85 7.59
N ILE A 66 -11.48 4.78 7.34
CA ILE A 66 -10.98 3.40 7.37
C ILE A 66 -10.03 3.13 6.21
N GLN A 67 -10.36 3.65 5.00
CA GLN A 67 -9.46 3.53 3.85
C GLN A 67 -8.11 4.21 4.11
N LEU A 68 -8.14 5.46 4.62
CA LEU A 68 -6.92 6.19 4.98
C LEU A 68 -6.14 5.51 6.10
N ALA A 69 -6.81 4.94 7.11
CA ALA A 69 -6.14 4.18 8.16
C ALA A 69 -5.39 2.96 7.58
N ALA A 70 -6.02 2.23 6.66
CA ALA A 70 -5.41 1.08 6.01
C ALA A 70 -4.17 1.46 5.19
N VAL A 71 -4.27 2.48 4.31
CA VAL A 71 -3.15 2.86 3.42
C VAL A 71 -2.03 3.58 4.15
N ARG A 72 -2.30 4.24 5.28
CA ARG A 72 -1.25 4.79 6.18
C ARG A 72 -0.47 3.70 6.90
N ALA A 73 -1.11 2.58 7.23
CA ALA A 73 -0.43 1.43 7.82
C ALA A 73 0.41 0.66 6.78
N SER A 74 -0.09 0.55 5.55
CA SER A 74 0.64 0.01 4.39
C SER A 74 0.03 0.53 3.10
N GLY A 75 0.82 1.19 2.24
CA GLY A 75 0.37 1.64 0.92
C GLY A 75 -0.18 0.50 0.06
N LEU A 76 0.32 -0.72 0.26
CA LEU A 76 -0.14 -1.90 -0.46
C LEU A 76 -1.59 -2.32 -0.11
N ALA A 77 -2.16 -1.80 0.99
CA ALA A 77 -3.57 -1.99 1.30
C ALA A 77 -4.50 -1.39 0.24
N LEU A 78 -3.98 -0.49 -0.61
CA LEU A 78 -4.69 0.05 -1.77
C LEU A 78 -5.28 -1.06 -2.66
N SER A 79 -4.57 -2.19 -2.80
CA SER A 79 -5.03 -3.36 -3.58
C SER A 79 -6.32 -3.99 -3.06
N CYS A 80 -6.70 -3.68 -1.82
CA CYS A 80 -7.88 -4.21 -1.16
C CYS A 80 -9.07 -3.22 -1.15
N ILE A 81 -8.91 -2.04 -1.76
CA ILE A 81 -9.92 -0.97 -1.76
C ILE A 81 -10.51 -0.83 -3.16
N ASN A 82 -11.82 -1.00 -3.26
CA ASN A 82 -12.52 -0.81 -4.52
C ASN A 82 -12.72 0.69 -4.80
N ASN A 83 -12.31 1.15 -5.99
CA ASN A 83 -12.47 2.54 -6.43
C ASN A 83 -12.00 3.58 -5.40
N PRO A 84 -10.73 3.52 -4.93
CA PRO A 84 -10.21 4.47 -3.95
C PRO A 84 -10.24 5.89 -4.54
N CYS A 85 -10.66 6.87 -3.74
CA CYS A 85 -10.60 8.27 -4.16
C CYS A 85 -9.15 8.76 -4.28
N ARG A 86 -8.94 9.90 -4.97
CA ARG A 86 -7.60 10.46 -5.22
C ARG A 86 -6.79 10.65 -3.92
N GLU A 87 -7.42 11.10 -2.84
CA GLU A 87 -6.74 11.29 -1.54
C GLU A 87 -6.14 9.99 -1.02
N VAL A 88 -6.91 8.89 -1.04
CA VAL A 88 -6.46 7.56 -0.62
C VAL A 88 -5.32 7.07 -1.50
N GLN A 89 -5.40 7.30 -2.82
CA GLN A 89 -4.36 6.93 -3.78
C GLN A 89 -3.04 7.66 -3.50
N ILE A 90 -3.09 8.97 -3.25
CA ILE A 90 -1.91 9.78 -2.92
C ILE A 90 -1.27 9.30 -1.62
N VAL A 91 -2.07 9.11 -0.56
CA VAL A 91 -1.55 8.64 0.72
C VAL A 91 -0.93 7.25 0.60
N ALA A 92 -1.52 6.36 -0.19
CA ALA A 92 -0.94 5.04 -0.45
C ALA A 92 0.44 5.13 -1.11
N LEU A 93 0.59 5.96 -2.16
CA LEU A 93 1.87 6.18 -2.86
C LEU A 93 2.92 6.87 -1.97
N GLN A 94 2.50 7.77 -1.09
CA GLN A 94 3.39 8.42 -0.12
C GLN A 94 3.84 7.47 0.99
N THR A 95 3.02 6.48 1.32
CA THR A 95 3.36 5.45 2.32
C THR A 95 4.26 4.37 1.72
N ASP A 96 3.95 3.95 0.49
CA ASP A 96 4.70 2.92 -0.22
C ASP A 96 4.63 3.19 -1.73
N GLY A 97 5.76 3.60 -2.32
CA GLY A 97 5.85 3.91 -3.75
C GLY A 97 5.50 2.72 -4.64
N ASP A 98 5.72 1.49 -4.17
CA ASP A 98 5.41 0.28 -4.92
C ASP A 98 3.89 0.06 -5.09
N ALA A 99 3.05 0.81 -4.33
CA ALA A 99 1.60 0.86 -4.57
C ALA A 99 1.23 1.33 -5.98
N ILE A 100 2.16 1.98 -6.71
CA ILE A 100 1.95 2.37 -8.12
C ILE A 100 1.70 1.16 -9.03
N SER A 101 2.13 -0.03 -8.63
CA SER A 101 1.89 -1.28 -9.37
C SER A 101 0.40 -1.62 -9.53
N PHE A 102 -0.48 -1.02 -8.72
CA PHE A 102 -1.93 -1.21 -8.81
C PHE A 102 -2.61 -0.25 -9.79
N PHE A 103 -1.87 0.67 -10.41
CA PHE A 103 -2.40 1.61 -11.40
C PHE A 103 -2.08 1.14 -12.82
N GLN A 104 -3.10 1.05 -13.68
CA GLN A 104 -2.89 0.68 -15.09
C GLN A 104 -2.16 1.77 -15.87
N ASN A 105 -2.56 3.03 -15.70
CA ASN A 105 -1.98 4.20 -16.36
C ASN A 105 -1.84 5.33 -15.32
N PRO A 106 -0.79 5.29 -14.46
CA PRO A 106 -0.61 6.32 -13.43
C PRO A 106 -0.30 7.68 -14.05
N SER A 107 -0.94 8.74 -13.54
CA SER A 107 -0.64 10.11 -13.95
C SER A 107 0.83 10.46 -13.66
N HIS A 108 1.37 11.47 -14.37
CA HIS A 108 2.73 11.95 -14.15
C HIS A 108 2.99 12.32 -12.69
N GLU A 109 2.01 12.96 -12.04
CA GLU A 109 2.07 13.29 -10.61
C GLU A 109 2.23 12.03 -9.73
N PHE A 110 1.42 10.98 -9.98
CA PHE A 110 1.50 9.73 -9.22
C PHE A 110 2.83 9.01 -9.43
N GLN A 111 3.36 9.05 -10.67
CA GLN A 111 4.68 8.51 -10.98
C GLN A 111 5.77 9.22 -10.17
N LEU A 112 5.75 10.56 -10.11
CA LEU A 112 6.70 11.35 -9.33
C LEU A 112 6.58 11.08 -7.84
N ILE A 113 5.35 10.99 -7.27
CA ILE A 113 5.14 10.65 -5.87
C ILE A 113 5.76 9.27 -5.58
N ALA A 114 5.47 8.28 -6.41
CA ALA A 114 5.94 6.92 -6.22
C ALA A 114 7.47 6.83 -6.23
N VAL A 115 8.14 7.42 -7.24
CA VAL A 115 9.62 7.38 -7.33
C VAL A 115 10.29 8.26 -6.28
N SER A 116 9.62 9.29 -5.78
CA SER A 116 10.14 10.11 -4.68
C SER A 116 10.10 9.36 -3.35
N GLN A 117 9.12 8.50 -3.15
CA GLN A 117 9.03 7.64 -1.98
C GLN A 117 10.01 6.44 -2.10
N ASN A 118 10.02 5.76 -3.26
CA ASN A 118 10.91 4.65 -3.55
C ASN A 118 11.40 4.73 -5.00
N PRO A 119 12.67 5.08 -5.28
CA PRO A 119 13.20 5.21 -6.63
C PRO A 119 13.09 3.91 -7.46
N PHE A 120 13.06 2.75 -6.79
CA PHE A 120 12.91 1.46 -7.46
C PHE A 120 11.48 1.17 -7.93
N SER A 121 10.49 1.97 -7.49
CA SER A 121 9.11 1.86 -7.99
C SER A 121 8.99 2.18 -9.47
N ILE A 122 10.01 2.81 -10.07
CA ILE A 122 10.09 3.04 -11.52
C ILE A 122 9.95 1.74 -12.34
N ARG A 123 10.30 0.58 -11.77
CA ARG A 123 10.14 -0.75 -12.40
C ARG A 123 8.69 -1.09 -12.75
N PHE A 124 7.72 -0.46 -12.07
CA PHE A 124 6.29 -0.67 -12.31
C PHE A 124 5.69 0.35 -13.27
N ILE A 125 6.48 1.31 -13.78
CA ILE A 125 6.01 2.38 -14.65
C ILE A 125 6.41 2.06 -16.08
N CYS A 126 5.41 1.86 -16.94
CA CYS A 126 5.66 1.62 -18.36
C CYS A 126 6.03 2.93 -19.07
N ASN A 127 7.18 2.96 -19.75
CA ASN A 127 7.69 4.12 -20.48
C ASN A 127 7.65 5.42 -19.65
N PRO A 128 8.34 5.47 -18.48
CA PRO A 128 8.33 6.66 -17.64
C PRO A 128 8.91 7.89 -18.38
N PRO A 129 8.30 9.09 -18.27
CA PRO A 129 8.83 10.32 -18.80
C PRO A 129 10.26 10.61 -18.26
N ILE A 130 11.01 11.42 -18.99
CA ILE A 130 12.42 11.73 -18.63
C ILE A 130 12.53 12.37 -17.23
N GLU A 131 11.56 13.16 -16.82
CA GLU A 131 11.51 13.80 -15.50
C GLU A 131 11.40 12.77 -14.39
N VAL A 132 10.57 11.73 -14.59
CA VAL A 132 10.40 10.61 -13.64
C VAL A 132 11.67 9.75 -13.60
N GLN A 133 12.29 9.49 -14.77
CA GLN A 133 13.56 8.77 -14.84
C GLN A 133 14.66 9.52 -14.07
N LEU A 134 14.78 10.83 -14.30
CA LEU A 134 15.74 11.66 -13.60
C LEU A 134 15.49 11.71 -12.09
N ALA A 135 14.24 11.88 -11.67
CA ALA A 135 13.88 11.87 -10.25
C ALA A 135 14.32 10.56 -9.57
N ALA A 136 14.08 9.43 -10.22
CA ALA A 136 14.45 8.11 -9.69
C ALA A 136 16.00 7.97 -9.59
N VAL A 137 16.75 8.26 -10.67
CA VAL A 137 18.21 8.04 -10.67
C VAL A 137 18.96 9.08 -9.84
N GLN A 138 18.44 10.29 -9.66
CA GLN A 138 19.01 11.31 -8.78
C GLN A 138 18.87 10.94 -7.30
N GLN A 139 17.83 10.21 -6.95
CA GLN A 139 17.64 9.70 -5.61
C GLN A 139 18.49 8.44 -5.36
N ASN A 140 18.53 7.52 -6.34
CA ASN A 140 19.38 6.34 -6.31
C ASN A 140 19.81 5.93 -7.72
N GLY A 141 21.11 6.05 -8.05
CA GLY A 141 21.67 5.74 -9.37
C GLY A 141 21.35 4.32 -9.84
N PHE A 142 21.21 3.36 -8.94
CA PHE A 142 20.86 2.00 -9.30
C PHE A 142 19.42 1.82 -9.83
N ALA A 143 18.56 2.84 -9.69
CA ALA A 143 17.24 2.80 -10.33
C ALA A 143 17.33 2.67 -11.87
N ILE A 144 18.48 3.05 -12.46
CA ILE A 144 18.72 2.97 -13.91
C ILE A 144 18.58 1.55 -14.46
N LYS A 145 18.86 0.52 -13.67
CA LYS A 145 18.70 -0.89 -14.07
C LYS A 145 17.26 -1.27 -14.47
N HIS A 146 16.30 -0.45 -14.08
CA HIS A 146 14.87 -0.64 -14.38
C HIS A 146 14.36 0.29 -15.49
N ILE A 147 15.24 1.09 -16.11
CA ILE A 147 14.90 2.02 -17.18
C ILE A 147 15.33 1.44 -18.52
N SER A 148 14.37 1.13 -19.39
CA SER A 148 14.67 0.67 -20.74
C SER A 148 15.15 1.84 -21.60
N ARG A 149 16.35 1.73 -22.19
CA ARG A 149 16.93 2.74 -23.10
C ARG A 149 17.02 4.13 -22.49
N PRO A 150 17.75 4.29 -21.34
CA PRO A 150 17.92 5.59 -20.72
C PRO A 150 18.70 6.54 -21.65
N THR A 151 18.27 7.80 -21.74
CA THR A 151 19.01 8.83 -22.49
C THR A 151 20.37 9.12 -21.84
N LEU A 152 21.32 9.68 -22.59
CA LEU A 152 22.63 10.06 -22.06
C LEU A 152 22.52 10.95 -20.81
N LYS A 153 21.53 11.84 -20.77
CA LYS A 153 21.27 12.72 -19.60
C LYS A 153 20.92 11.89 -18.35
N VAL A 154 20.10 10.85 -18.49
CA VAL A 154 19.71 9.95 -17.38
C VAL A 154 20.91 9.09 -16.95
N GLN A 155 21.68 8.56 -17.91
CA GLN A 155 22.88 7.77 -17.66
C GLN A 155 23.90 8.56 -16.85
N LEU A 156 24.22 9.80 -17.28
CA LEU A 156 25.12 10.69 -16.57
C LEU A 156 24.63 11.05 -15.17
N ALA A 157 23.31 11.27 -15.00
CA ALA A 157 22.73 11.54 -13.69
C ALA A 157 22.89 10.33 -12.76
N ALA A 158 22.65 9.12 -13.25
CA ALA A 158 22.81 7.90 -12.48
C ALA A 158 24.24 7.69 -12.00
N VAL A 159 25.24 7.82 -12.91
CA VAL A 159 26.67 7.66 -12.59
C VAL A 159 27.18 8.77 -11.66
N ARG A 160 26.70 10.00 -11.81
CA ARG A 160 27.03 11.09 -10.87
C ARG A 160 26.52 10.83 -9.47
N GLN A 161 25.33 10.25 -9.36
CA GLN A 161 24.74 9.88 -8.06
C GLN A 161 25.48 8.68 -7.45
N LYS A 162 25.81 7.66 -8.29
CA LYS A 162 26.52 6.46 -7.87
C LYS A 162 27.35 5.90 -9.03
N ILE A 163 28.68 5.88 -8.88
CA ILE A 163 29.61 5.49 -9.96
C ILE A 163 29.38 4.05 -10.43
N GLU A 164 29.02 3.14 -9.52
CA GLU A 164 28.76 1.74 -9.82
C GLU A 164 27.54 1.54 -10.72
N ALA A 165 26.67 2.57 -10.87
CA ALA A 165 25.53 2.52 -11.80
C ALA A 165 25.98 2.35 -13.27
N ILE A 166 27.25 2.59 -13.59
CA ILE A 166 27.83 2.39 -14.94
C ILE A 166 27.66 0.94 -15.42
N GLU A 167 27.64 -0.04 -14.52
CA GLU A 167 27.49 -1.46 -14.84
C GLU A 167 26.12 -1.79 -15.48
N PHE A 168 25.12 -0.90 -15.33
CA PHE A 168 23.75 -1.08 -15.83
C PHE A 168 23.44 -0.23 -17.08
N ILE A 169 24.46 0.43 -17.67
CA ILE A 169 24.28 1.37 -18.79
C ILE A 169 24.60 0.71 -20.15
N ILE A 170 25.18 -0.48 -20.13
CA ILE A 170 25.69 -1.21 -21.33
C ILE A 170 24.56 -1.95 -22.03
#